data_9ac3bba124a866804236f1db7fd3cb61
#
_entry.id   9ac3bba124a866804236f1db7fd3cb61
#
_cell.length_a   1.000
_cell.length_b   1.000
_cell.length_c   1.000
_cell.angle_alpha   90.00
_cell.angle_beta   90.00
_cell.angle_gamma   90.00
#
_symmetry.space_group_name_H-M   'P 1'
#
loop_
_entity.id
_entity.type
_entity.pdbx_description
1 polymer ?
#
loop_
_entity_poly.entity_id
_entity_poly.type
_entity_poly.pdbx_seq_one_letter_code
_entity_poly.pdbx_strand_id
1 'polypeptide(L)'
;MNLIFGADGFIGKQLSRQIGSKANCFDINTAYDTKYCDVRKPIEIEFENIAVIYNLAAIHKTPGHAYSEYFETNINGAKNVCNFARNENIDTIVFTSSIAPYGTWEDEKFEDSLPLPTSPYGSSKLVAEEIHKRWQAEKPSERKLIIVRPGVVFGQNEDGNFTRLYRAMKKRQFFYPGRKDTKKAAIYVKDLVRLMVEMAEKEEPGVHIYNTVYA
;
A
#
# COMPACT_ATOMS: atom_id res chain seq x y z
N MET A 1 16.11 11.80 -3.03
CA MET A 1 14.71 12.03 -3.49
C MET A 1 13.87 10.79 -3.21
N ASN A 2 12.53 10.90 -3.18
CA ASN A 2 11.63 9.77 -2.94
C ASN A 2 10.74 9.56 -4.16
N LEU A 3 10.55 8.30 -4.59
CA LEU A 3 9.61 7.95 -5.66
C LEU A 3 8.33 7.39 -5.06
N ILE A 4 7.18 7.80 -5.59
CA ILE A 4 5.87 7.30 -5.18
C ILE A 4 5.17 6.72 -6.42
N PHE A 5 5.00 5.41 -6.48
CA PHE A 5 4.16 4.74 -7.47
C PHE A 5 2.75 4.57 -6.91
N GLY A 6 1.73 4.94 -7.68
CA GLY A 6 0.35 5.03 -7.20
C GLY A 6 0.04 6.36 -6.51
N ALA A 7 0.73 7.44 -6.93
CA ALA A 7 0.69 8.75 -6.29
C ALA A 7 -0.68 9.45 -6.41
N ASP A 8 -1.46 9.18 -7.45
CA ASP A 8 -2.78 9.79 -7.65
C ASP A 8 -3.91 9.08 -6.89
N GLY A 9 -3.59 7.97 -6.22
CA GLY A 9 -4.48 7.27 -5.31
C GLY A 9 -4.73 8.04 -4.00
N PHE A 10 -5.70 7.56 -3.20
CA PHE A 10 -6.09 8.20 -1.94
C PHE A 10 -4.92 8.34 -0.94
N ILE A 11 -4.16 7.26 -0.73
CA ILE A 11 -2.98 7.27 0.16
C ILE A 11 -1.85 8.06 -0.48
N GLY A 12 -1.60 7.86 -1.78
CA GLY A 12 -0.51 8.49 -2.52
C GLY A 12 -0.54 10.01 -2.47
N LYS A 13 -1.72 10.62 -2.66
CA LYS A 13 -1.92 12.07 -2.53
C LYS A 13 -1.57 12.61 -1.14
N GLN A 14 -1.87 11.87 -0.07
CA GLN A 14 -1.53 12.28 1.28
C GLN A 14 -0.03 12.09 1.56
N LEU A 15 0.55 11.00 1.06
CA LEU A 15 1.98 10.73 1.19
C LEU A 15 2.83 11.78 0.44
N SER A 16 2.43 12.13 -0.79
CA SER A 16 3.08 13.20 -1.56
C SER A 16 3.10 14.52 -0.81
N ARG A 17 1.98 14.90 -0.18
CA ARG A 17 1.89 16.10 0.65
C ARG A 17 2.76 16.02 1.90
N GLN A 18 2.85 14.85 2.52
CA GLN A 18 3.68 14.61 3.71
C GLN A 18 5.18 14.74 3.41
N ILE A 19 5.61 14.21 2.25
CA ILE A 19 7.02 14.25 1.81
C ILE A 19 7.38 15.63 1.23
N GLY A 20 6.43 16.33 0.63
CA GLY A 20 6.60 17.66 0.06
C GLY A 20 7.52 17.66 -1.18
N SER A 21 8.40 18.65 -1.31
CA SER A 21 9.25 18.87 -2.49
C SER A 21 10.23 17.74 -2.83
N LYS A 22 10.43 16.78 -1.92
CA LYS A 22 11.27 15.59 -2.16
C LYS A 22 10.52 14.45 -2.83
N ALA A 23 9.20 14.57 -3.04
CA ALA A 23 8.37 13.54 -3.68
C ALA A 23 8.39 13.66 -5.20
N ASN A 24 8.66 12.57 -5.89
CA ASN A 24 8.43 12.41 -7.32
C ASN A 24 7.29 11.42 -7.52
N CYS A 25 6.20 11.90 -8.07
CA CYS A 25 4.92 11.22 -8.13
C CYS A 25 4.70 10.55 -9.48
N PHE A 26 4.34 9.25 -9.46
CA PHE A 26 4.08 8.44 -10.64
C PHE A 26 2.76 7.68 -10.50
N ASP A 27 1.97 7.68 -11.57
CA ASP A 27 0.72 6.92 -11.65
C ASP A 27 0.35 6.68 -13.13
N ILE A 28 -0.62 5.80 -13.39
CA ILE A 28 -1.28 5.68 -14.69
C ILE A 28 -2.21 6.89 -14.96
N ASN A 29 -2.67 7.57 -13.92
CA ASN A 29 -3.38 8.83 -14.00
C ASN A 29 -2.40 9.98 -13.79
N THR A 30 -2.50 11.02 -14.61
CA THR A 30 -1.56 12.16 -14.59
C THR A 30 -2.20 13.44 -14.05
N ALA A 31 -3.02 13.32 -13.00
CA ALA A 31 -3.56 14.48 -12.32
C ALA A 31 -2.54 15.06 -11.32
N TYR A 32 -2.58 16.35 -11.06
CA TYR A 32 -1.85 17.03 -9.96
C TYR A 32 -0.32 16.82 -9.96
N ASP A 33 0.37 17.17 -11.04
CA ASP A 33 1.85 17.03 -11.18
C ASP A 33 2.40 15.60 -11.10
N THR A 34 1.53 14.61 -11.30
CA THR A 34 1.91 13.22 -11.37
C THR A 34 2.40 12.87 -12.77
N LYS A 35 3.55 12.24 -12.88
CA LYS A 35 4.11 11.75 -14.15
C LYS A 35 3.52 10.38 -14.47
N TYR A 36 3.35 10.10 -15.77
CA TYR A 36 2.86 8.80 -16.20
C TYR A 36 3.87 7.69 -15.94
N CYS A 37 3.42 6.63 -15.27
CA CYS A 37 4.14 5.36 -15.16
C CYS A 37 3.15 4.22 -14.94
N ASP A 38 3.22 3.21 -15.81
CA ASP A 38 2.45 1.97 -15.67
C ASP A 38 3.35 0.87 -15.11
N VAL A 39 3.25 0.61 -13.82
CA VAL A 39 4.07 -0.40 -13.13
C VAL A 39 3.89 -1.83 -13.66
N ARG A 40 2.82 -2.11 -14.44
CA ARG A 40 2.63 -3.41 -15.12
C ARG A 40 3.67 -3.66 -16.22
N LYS A 41 4.35 -2.61 -16.67
CA LYS A 41 5.41 -2.62 -17.67
C LYS A 41 6.77 -2.39 -17.02
N PRO A 42 7.88 -2.70 -17.70
CA PRO A 42 9.20 -2.26 -17.25
C PRO A 42 9.21 -0.75 -16.98
N ILE A 43 9.84 -0.36 -15.86
CA ILE A 43 9.91 1.04 -15.44
C ILE A 43 11.16 1.65 -16.05
N GLU A 44 10.96 2.62 -16.95
CA GLU A 44 12.02 3.34 -17.67
C GLU A 44 11.91 4.83 -17.29
N ILE A 45 12.42 5.18 -16.12
CA ILE A 45 12.49 6.55 -15.62
C ILE A 45 13.92 6.82 -15.16
N GLU A 46 14.41 8.02 -15.43
CA GLU A 46 15.74 8.44 -15.02
C GLU A 46 15.66 9.40 -13.85
N PHE A 47 16.30 9.06 -12.75
CA PHE A 47 16.43 9.91 -11.58
C PHE A 47 17.75 9.62 -10.87
N GLU A 48 18.35 10.66 -10.35
CA GLU A 48 19.55 10.56 -9.53
C GLU A 48 19.20 10.63 -8.03
N ASN A 49 19.98 9.94 -7.21
CA ASN A 49 19.92 10.02 -5.75
C ASN A 49 18.54 9.68 -5.15
N ILE A 50 17.96 8.58 -5.60
CA ILE A 50 16.71 8.05 -5.03
C ILE A 50 17.03 7.41 -3.67
N ALA A 51 16.39 7.89 -2.61
CA ALA A 51 16.55 7.36 -1.27
C ALA A 51 15.54 6.26 -0.95
N VAL A 52 14.27 6.44 -1.35
CA VAL A 52 13.17 5.53 -0.99
C VAL A 52 12.20 5.40 -2.16
N ILE A 53 11.75 4.18 -2.41
CA ILE A 53 10.57 3.89 -3.24
C ILE A 53 9.39 3.59 -2.33
N TYR A 54 8.30 4.34 -2.50
CA TYR A 54 6.99 4.03 -1.92
C TYR A 54 6.12 3.38 -3.00
N ASN A 55 5.90 2.07 -2.87
CA ASN A 55 5.06 1.32 -3.81
C ASN A 55 3.63 1.20 -3.27
N LEU A 56 2.75 2.08 -3.75
CA LEU A 56 1.32 2.10 -3.45
C LEU A 56 0.47 1.68 -4.66
N ALA A 57 1.10 1.46 -5.82
CA ALA A 57 0.38 1.09 -7.04
C ALA A 57 -0.32 -0.25 -6.87
N ALA A 58 -1.64 -0.27 -6.95
CA ALA A 58 -2.44 -1.48 -6.80
C ALA A 58 -3.89 -1.30 -7.28
N ILE A 59 -4.47 -2.38 -7.72
CA ILE A 59 -5.93 -2.53 -7.79
C ILE A 59 -6.41 -3.10 -6.46
N HIS A 60 -7.39 -2.45 -5.82
CA HIS A 60 -7.87 -2.80 -4.47
C HIS A 60 -9.40 -2.97 -4.35
N LYS A 61 -10.19 -2.44 -5.31
CA LYS A 61 -11.66 -2.57 -5.25
C LYS A 61 -12.06 -4.02 -5.51
N THR A 62 -12.84 -4.61 -4.61
CA THR A 62 -13.35 -5.98 -4.70
C THR A 62 -14.82 -6.00 -4.23
N PRO A 63 -15.77 -6.48 -5.04
CA PRO A 63 -15.65 -6.83 -6.47
C PRO A 63 -15.50 -5.59 -7.36
N GLY A 64 -15.13 -5.76 -8.62
CA GLY A 64 -15.05 -4.66 -9.57
C GLY A 64 -14.02 -4.84 -10.70
N HIS A 65 -13.17 -5.85 -10.56
CA HIS A 65 -12.14 -6.18 -11.54
C HIS A 65 -12.12 -7.68 -11.84
N ALA A 66 -11.63 -8.05 -13.03
CA ALA A 66 -11.32 -9.43 -13.33
C ALA A 66 -10.16 -9.94 -12.46
N TYR A 67 -10.11 -11.24 -12.20
CA TYR A 67 -9.05 -11.81 -11.35
C TYR A 67 -7.65 -11.55 -11.92
N SER A 68 -7.50 -11.63 -13.25
CA SER A 68 -6.25 -11.35 -13.95
C SER A 68 -5.73 -9.94 -13.67
N GLU A 69 -6.60 -8.94 -13.59
CA GLU A 69 -6.21 -7.55 -13.37
C GLU A 69 -5.52 -7.32 -12.02
N TYR A 70 -5.96 -8.05 -10.96
CA TYR A 70 -5.27 -8.01 -9.66
C TYR A 70 -3.85 -8.57 -9.76
N PHE A 71 -3.68 -9.66 -10.51
CA PHE A 71 -2.37 -10.28 -10.68
C PHE A 71 -1.47 -9.44 -11.57
N GLU A 72 -1.97 -8.94 -12.69
CA GLU A 72 -1.22 -8.08 -13.59
C GLU A 72 -0.73 -6.80 -12.89
N THR A 73 -1.57 -6.13 -12.14
CA THR A 73 -1.19 -4.87 -11.50
C THR A 73 -0.39 -5.11 -10.22
N ASN A 74 -0.88 -5.96 -9.31
CA ASN A 74 -0.26 -6.07 -8.00
C ASN A 74 1.00 -6.94 -8.01
N ILE A 75 1.04 -8.02 -8.83
CA ILE A 75 2.17 -8.94 -8.90
C ILE A 75 3.21 -8.47 -9.91
N ASN A 76 2.80 -8.19 -11.15
CA ASN A 76 3.76 -7.68 -12.14
C ASN A 76 4.28 -6.30 -11.75
N GLY A 77 3.43 -5.45 -11.17
CA GLY A 77 3.84 -4.17 -10.61
C GLY A 77 4.92 -4.32 -9.53
N ALA A 78 4.72 -5.22 -8.56
CA ALA A 78 5.73 -5.51 -7.54
C ALA A 78 7.06 -5.99 -8.15
N LYS A 79 6.99 -6.89 -9.14
CA LYS A 79 8.17 -7.40 -9.85
C LYS A 79 8.92 -6.28 -10.58
N ASN A 80 8.21 -5.43 -11.30
CA ASN A 80 8.83 -4.33 -12.05
C ASN A 80 9.44 -3.26 -11.12
N VAL A 81 8.76 -2.93 -10.02
CA VAL A 81 9.31 -2.01 -8.99
C VAL A 81 10.58 -2.59 -8.37
N CYS A 82 10.61 -3.88 -8.01
CA CYS A 82 11.81 -4.53 -7.49
C CYS A 82 12.94 -4.60 -8.53
N ASN A 83 12.62 -4.82 -9.82
CA ASN A 83 13.62 -4.80 -10.90
C ASN A 83 14.21 -3.41 -11.08
N PHE A 84 13.36 -2.38 -11.08
CA PHE A 84 13.80 -1.00 -11.14
C PHE A 84 14.72 -0.66 -9.95
N ALA A 85 14.32 -1.05 -8.72
CA ALA A 85 15.16 -0.82 -7.55
C ALA A 85 16.52 -1.51 -7.63
N ARG A 86 16.62 -2.70 -8.27
CA ARG A 86 17.92 -3.39 -8.52
C ARG A 86 18.79 -2.61 -9.49
N ASN A 87 18.20 -2.19 -10.60
CA ASN A 87 18.94 -1.51 -11.69
C ASN A 87 19.48 -0.15 -11.23
N GLU A 88 18.70 0.57 -10.43
CA GLU A 88 19.06 1.90 -9.91
C GLU A 88 19.80 1.86 -8.56
N ASN A 89 20.13 0.65 -8.04
CA ASN A 89 20.78 0.46 -6.74
C ASN A 89 20.05 1.18 -5.60
N ILE A 90 18.72 1.05 -5.55
CA ILE A 90 17.89 1.64 -4.49
C ILE A 90 17.72 0.58 -3.39
N ASP A 91 18.08 0.94 -2.17
CA ASP A 91 18.13 -0.01 -1.05
C ASP A 91 16.94 0.11 -0.08
N THR A 92 15.99 1.01 -0.31
CA THR A 92 14.81 1.13 0.56
C THR A 92 13.51 1.11 -0.23
N ILE A 93 12.64 0.15 0.09
CA ILE A 93 11.27 0.07 -0.42
C ILE A 93 10.28 0.05 0.74
N VAL A 94 9.27 0.92 0.68
CA VAL A 94 8.07 0.89 1.51
C VAL A 94 6.92 0.37 0.65
N PHE A 95 6.43 -0.81 0.95
CA PHE A 95 5.35 -1.46 0.22
C PHE A 95 4.03 -1.39 0.98
N THR A 96 3.02 -0.83 0.36
CA THR A 96 1.66 -0.83 0.91
C THR A 96 0.95 -2.12 0.54
N SER A 97 0.90 -3.06 1.49
CA SER A 97 0.10 -4.27 1.45
C SER A 97 -1.32 -4.00 1.99
N SER A 98 -1.88 -4.91 2.75
CA SER A 98 -3.21 -4.83 3.36
C SER A 98 -3.33 -5.88 4.48
N ILE A 99 -4.35 -5.78 5.32
CA ILE A 99 -4.78 -6.89 6.18
C ILE A 99 -5.48 -8.01 5.38
N ALA A 100 -5.84 -7.79 4.11
CA ALA A 100 -6.52 -8.78 3.26
C ALA A 100 -5.76 -10.12 3.08
N PRO A 101 -4.42 -10.21 3.10
CA PRO A 101 -3.68 -11.46 3.19
C PRO A 101 -4.06 -12.37 4.35
N TYR A 102 -4.53 -11.84 5.46
CA TYR A 102 -5.00 -12.67 6.59
C TYR A 102 -6.32 -13.38 6.31
N GLY A 103 -7.09 -12.93 5.31
CA GLY A 103 -8.43 -13.45 5.03
C GLY A 103 -9.51 -12.82 5.93
N THR A 104 -10.70 -13.45 5.91
CA THR A 104 -11.88 -12.97 6.66
C THR A 104 -12.11 -13.87 7.88
N TRP A 105 -11.41 -13.60 8.97
CA TRP A 105 -11.51 -14.34 10.22
C TRP A 105 -11.99 -13.43 11.35
N GLU A 106 -12.61 -14.00 12.38
CA GLU A 106 -13.03 -13.27 13.57
C GLU A 106 -11.89 -13.14 14.61
N ASP A 107 -10.86 -13.99 14.49
CA ASP A 107 -9.71 -13.98 15.40
C ASP A 107 -8.82 -12.78 15.17
N GLU A 108 -8.21 -12.28 16.22
CA GLU A 108 -7.18 -11.28 16.16
C GLU A 108 -5.95 -11.79 15.41
N LYS A 109 -5.38 -10.96 14.53
CA LYS A 109 -4.22 -11.30 13.70
C LYS A 109 -3.07 -10.35 13.98
N PHE A 110 -1.90 -10.95 14.16
CA PHE A 110 -0.62 -10.28 14.36
C PHE A 110 0.25 -10.40 13.11
N GLU A 111 1.37 -9.71 13.08
CA GLU A 111 2.27 -9.67 11.92
C GLU A 111 2.85 -11.05 11.55
N ASP A 112 3.03 -11.92 12.53
CA ASP A 112 3.50 -13.30 12.41
C ASP A 112 2.38 -14.32 12.16
N SER A 113 1.10 -13.91 12.21
CA SER A 113 -0.04 -14.78 11.92
C SER A 113 0.02 -15.32 10.50
N LEU A 114 -0.28 -16.61 10.33
CA LEU A 114 -0.29 -17.27 9.02
C LEU A 114 -1.30 -16.60 8.07
N PRO A 115 -0.85 -16.13 6.90
CA PRO A 115 -1.75 -15.56 5.90
C PRO A 115 -2.60 -16.66 5.26
N LEU A 116 -3.92 -16.43 5.21
CA LEU A 116 -4.89 -17.33 4.57
C LEU A 116 -5.90 -16.48 3.75
N PRO A 117 -5.45 -15.88 2.63
CA PRO A 117 -6.28 -14.95 1.86
C PRO A 117 -7.49 -15.65 1.26
N THR A 118 -8.66 -15.00 1.36
CA THR A 118 -9.95 -15.50 0.85
C THR A 118 -10.44 -14.72 -0.37
N SER A 119 -9.62 -13.80 -0.89
CA SER A 119 -9.95 -12.99 -2.06
C SER A 119 -8.78 -12.88 -3.04
N PRO A 120 -9.04 -12.68 -4.35
CA PRO A 120 -7.98 -12.45 -5.34
C PRO A 120 -7.08 -11.27 -4.99
N TYR A 121 -7.64 -10.22 -4.43
CA TYR A 121 -6.90 -9.08 -3.92
C TYR A 121 -5.93 -9.49 -2.79
N GLY A 122 -6.42 -10.17 -1.76
CA GLY A 122 -5.58 -10.64 -0.65
C GLY A 122 -4.47 -11.57 -1.13
N SER A 123 -4.78 -12.51 -2.04
CA SER A 123 -3.79 -13.41 -2.64
C SER A 123 -2.74 -12.64 -3.43
N SER A 124 -3.15 -11.66 -4.25
CA SER A 124 -2.21 -10.86 -5.06
C SER A 124 -1.29 -9.99 -4.18
N LYS A 125 -1.80 -9.45 -3.07
CA LYS A 125 -0.98 -8.68 -2.12
C LYS A 125 0.02 -9.58 -1.38
N LEU A 126 -0.39 -10.79 -0.98
CA LEU A 126 0.52 -11.75 -0.36
C LEU A 126 1.66 -12.14 -1.30
N VAL A 127 1.37 -12.45 -2.56
CA VAL A 127 2.41 -12.74 -3.56
C VAL A 127 3.32 -11.53 -3.77
N ALA A 128 2.78 -10.33 -3.82
CA ALA A 128 3.57 -9.11 -3.92
C ALA A 128 4.50 -8.91 -2.71
N GLU A 129 4.04 -9.20 -1.48
CA GLU A 129 4.92 -9.20 -0.29
C GLU A 129 6.11 -10.14 -0.47
N GLU A 130 5.88 -11.37 -0.95
CA GLU A 130 6.94 -12.36 -1.16
C GLU A 130 7.94 -11.93 -2.26
N ILE A 131 7.49 -11.22 -3.29
CA ILE A 131 8.38 -10.65 -4.31
C ILE A 131 9.30 -9.59 -3.69
N HIS A 132 8.76 -8.69 -2.87
CA HIS A 132 9.55 -7.66 -2.19
C HIS A 132 10.53 -8.28 -1.17
N LYS A 133 10.11 -9.30 -0.41
CA LYS A 133 10.99 -10.03 0.52
C LYS A 133 12.16 -10.71 -0.21
N ARG A 134 11.92 -11.32 -1.37
CA ARG A 134 12.99 -11.89 -2.20
C ARG A 134 13.96 -10.83 -2.67
N TRP A 135 13.47 -9.65 -3.07
CA TRP A 135 14.33 -8.53 -3.42
C TRP A 135 15.22 -8.10 -2.23
N GLN A 136 14.65 -8.00 -1.04
CA GLN A 136 15.42 -7.64 0.16
C GLN A 136 16.48 -8.72 0.49
N ALA A 137 16.12 -10.00 0.40
CA ALA A 137 17.00 -11.13 0.71
C ALA A 137 18.23 -11.26 -0.23
N GLU A 138 18.28 -10.58 -1.36
CA GLU A 138 19.46 -10.54 -2.23
C GLU A 138 20.62 -9.73 -1.63
N LYS A 139 20.31 -8.74 -0.77
CA LYS A 139 21.28 -7.90 -0.04
C LYS A 139 20.75 -7.62 1.37
N PRO A 140 20.70 -8.62 2.25
CA PRO A 140 19.98 -8.54 3.53
C PRO A 140 20.55 -7.51 4.52
N SER A 141 21.85 -7.21 4.43
CA SER A 141 22.54 -6.23 5.27
C SER A 141 22.51 -4.79 4.72
N GLU A 142 22.06 -4.61 3.49
CA GLU A 142 22.02 -3.30 2.82
C GLU A 142 20.58 -2.84 2.61
N ARG A 143 19.71 -3.76 2.15
CA ARG A 143 18.34 -3.41 1.76
C ARG A 143 17.37 -3.40 2.93
N LYS A 144 16.51 -2.39 2.92
CA LYS A 144 15.42 -2.17 3.85
C LYS A 144 14.08 -2.34 3.14
N LEU A 145 13.27 -3.26 3.65
CA LEU A 145 11.90 -3.46 3.19
C LEU A 145 10.92 -3.21 4.32
N ILE A 146 10.04 -2.26 4.14
CA ILE A 146 8.93 -1.99 5.06
C ILE A 146 7.64 -2.39 4.38
N ILE A 147 6.91 -3.32 4.98
CA ILE A 147 5.59 -3.78 4.55
C ILE A 147 4.57 -3.23 5.53
N VAL A 148 3.72 -2.32 5.09
CA VAL A 148 2.58 -1.88 5.88
C VAL A 148 1.33 -2.65 5.45
N ARG A 149 0.60 -3.22 6.43
CA ARG A 149 -0.68 -3.92 6.25
C ARG A 149 -1.79 -3.08 6.86
N PRO A 150 -2.26 -2.03 6.16
CA PRO A 150 -3.33 -1.20 6.70
C PRO A 150 -4.65 -1.96 6.76
N GLY A 151 -5.45 -1.64 7.78
CA GLY A 151 -6.87 -1.89 7.81
C GLY A 151 -7.62 -1.00 6.82
N VAL A 152 -8.89 -0.71 7.09
CA VAL A 152 -9.64 0.25 6.27
C VAL A 152 -9.05 1.65 6.46
N VAL A 153 -8.45 2.19 5.40
CA VAL A 153 -7.88 3.54 5.44
C VAL A 153 -9.00 4.56 5.21
N PHE A 154 -9.14 5.49 6.14
CA PHE A 154 -10.18 6.52 6.07
C PHE A 154 -9.61 7.92 6.18
N GLY A 155 -10.39 8.92 5.74
CA GLY A 155 -10.02 10.33 5.83
C GLY A 155 -10.81 11.21 4.88
N GLN A 156 -10.45 12.48 4.83
CA GLN A 156 -11.11 13.44 3.93
C GLN A 156 -10.86 13.06 2.45
N ASN A 157 -11.92 13.09 1.64
CA ASN A 157 -11.94 12.72 0.22
C ASN A 157 -11.72 11.21 -0.06
N GLU A 158 -11.99 10.36 0.93
CA GLU A 158 -12.11 8.92 0.72
C GLU A 158 -13.50 8.60 0.14
N ASP A 159 -13.58 7.78 -0.90
CA ASP A 159 -14.84 7.39 -1.55
C ASP A 159 -15.34 5.99 -1.13
N GLY A 160 -14.84 5.46 -0.03
CA GLY A 160 -15.14 4.12 0.43
C GLY A 160 -16.28 4.02 1.45
N ASN A 161 -16.19 2.96 2.26
CA ASN A 161 -17.25 2.58 3.19
C ASN A 161 -17.44 3.59 4.33
N PHE A 162 -16.36 4.21 4.84
CA PHE A 162 -16.48 5.17 5.94
C PHE A 162 -17.17 6.45 5.51
N THR A 163 -16.88 6.96 4.32
CA THR A 163 -17.57 8.13 3.76
C THR A 163 -19.06 7.83 3.52
N ARG A 164 -19.39 6.62 3.02
CA ARG A 164 -20.80 6.20 2.86
C ARG A 164 -21.52 6.11 4.19
N LEU A 165 -20.88 5.49 5.19
CA LEU A 165 -21.39 5.41 6.56
C LEU A 165 -21.64 6.80 7.15
N TYR A 166 -20.65 7.68 7.09
CA TYR A 166 -20.76 9.06 7.56
C TYR A 166 -21.94 9.81 6.91
N ARG A 167 -22.08 9.71 5.57
CA ARG A 167 -23.19 10.33 4.84
C ARG A 167 -24.55 9.78 5.27
N ALA A 168 -24.66 8.47 5.47
CA ALA A 168 -25.89 7.84 5.95
C ALA A 168 -26.25 8.26 7.38
N MET A 169 -25.28 8.34 8.27
CA MET A 169 -25.48 8.84 9.65
C MET A 169 -25.91 10.30 9.67
N LYS A 170 -25.23 11.17 8.87
CA LYS A 170 -25.57 12.58 8.76
C LYS A 170 -27.01 12.80 8.26
N LYS A 171 -27.48 11.94 7.35
CA LYS A 171 -28.85 11.96 6.83
C LYS A 171 -29.86 11.27 7.76
N ARG A 172 -29.44 10.73 8.92
CA ARG A 172 -30.27 9.90 9.83
C ARG A 172 -30.90 8.69 9.14
N GLN A 173 -30.23 8.15 8.11
CA GLN A 173 -30.68 6.99 7.32
C GLN A 173 -29.88 5.72 7.64
N PHE A 174 -29.10 5.75 8.72
CA PHE A 174 -28.32 4.60 9.14
C PHE A 174 -29.16 3.65 9.99
N PHE A 175 -29.10 2.36 9.68
CA PHE A 175 -29.62 1.28 10.49
C PHE A 175 -28.60 0.13 10.52
N TYR A 176 -28.68 -0.70 11.52
CA TYR A 176 -27.81 -1.87 11.63
C TYR A 176 -28.38 -3.04 10.81
N PRO A 177 -27.76 -3.40 9.66
CA PRO A 177 -28.29 -4.47 8.81
C PRO A 177 -27.95 -5.87 9.31
N GLY A 178 -27.36 -6.02 10.50
CA GLY A 178 -26.91 -7.29 11.07
C GLY A 178 -26.31 -7.14 12.46
N ARG A 179 -25.17 -7.75 12.69
CA ARG A 179 -24.46 -7.73 13.98
C ARG A 179 -24.05 -6.32 14.38
N LYS A 180 -24.28 -5.97 15.66
CA LYS A 180 -23.90 -4.66 16.21
C LYS A 180 -22.50 -4.65 16.84
N ASP A 181 -21.93 -5.82 17.05
CA ASP A 181 -20.63 -6.07 17.69
C ASP A 181 -19.48 -6.23 16.69
N THR A 182 -19.72 -5.97 15.40
CA THR A 182 -18.70 -6.05 14.36
C THR A 182 -17.60 -5.02 14.59
N LYS A 183 -16.37 -5.48 14.78
CA LYS A 183 -15.16 -4.66 14.83
C LYS A 183 -14.55 -4.56 13.45
N LYS A 184 -14.03 -3.39 13.11
CA LYS A 184 -13.29 -3.16 11.86
C LYS A 184 -11.96 -2.52 12.16
N ALA A 185 -10.89 -3.19 11.79
CA ALA A 185 -9.56 -2.62 11.79
C ALA A 185 -9.49 -1.43 10.82
N ALA A 186 -9.09 -0.27 11.30
CA ALA A 186 -9.06 0.97 10.52
C ALA A 186 -7.89 1.85 10.92
N ILE A 187 -7.47 2.73 10.00
CA ILE A 187 -6.43 3.73 10.26
C ILE A 187 -6.75 5.04 9.53
N TYR A 188 -6.47 6.17 10.17
CA TYR A 188 -6.56 7.47 9.53
C TYR A 188 -5.41 7.66 8.53
N VAL A 189 -5.72 8.14 7.33
CA VAL A 189 -4.74 8.21 6.24
C VAL A 189 -3.50 9.04 6.58
N LYS A 190 -3.65 10.14 7.35
CA LYS A 190 -2.48 10.97 7.73
C LYS A 190 -1.57 10.25 8.73
N ASP A 191 -2.13 9.44 9.62
CA ASP A 191 -1.31 8.65 10.54
C ASP A 191 -0.58 7.53 9.79
N LEU A 192 -1.26 6.88 8.84
CA LEU A 192 -0.61 5.88 7.98
C LEU A 192 0.59 6.47 7.24
N VAL A 193 0.43 7.60 6.54
CA VAL A 193 1.54 8.18 5.76
C VAL A 193 2.66 8.71 6.65
N ARG A 194 2.34 9.24 7.83
CA ARG A 194 3.34 9.63 8.82
C ARG A 194 4.16 8.42 9.27
N LEU A 195 3.51 7.31 9.63
CA LEU A 195 4.20 6.07 10.01
C LEU A 195 5.08 5.54 8.87
N MET A 196 4.60 5.54 7.63
CA MET A 196 5.39 5.09 6.47
C MET A 196 6.69 5.88 6.32
N VAL A 197 6.64 7.22 6.49
CA VAL A 197 7.83 8.08 6.41
C VAL A 197 8.76 7.83 7.59
N GLU A 198 8.23 7.79 8.82
CA GLU A 198 9.01 7.54 10.03
C GLU A 198 9.72 6.19 10.01
N MET A 199 9.05 5.12 9.56
CA MET A 199 9.63 3.78 9.44
C MET A 199 10.73 3.75 8.38
N ALA A 200 10.54 4.44 7.23
CA ALA A 200 11.57 4.54 6.20
C ALA A 200 12.86 5.22 6.72
N GLU A 201 12.73 6.16 7.65
CA GLU A 201 13.87 6.88 8.22
C GLU A 201 14.55 6.12 9.37
N LYS A 202 13.77 5.48 10.24
CA LYS A 202 14.25 4.95 11.54
C LYS A 202 14.69 3.49 11.50
N GLU A 203 14.08 2.66 10.62
CA GLU A 203 14.39 1.23 10.58
C GLU A 203 15.78 0.98 9.97
N GLU A 204 16.42 -0.08 10.44
CA GLU A 204 17.68 -0.58 9.91
C GLU A 204 17.44 -1.50 8.69
N PRO A 205 18.48 -1.89 7.93
CA PRO A 205 18.34 -2.91 6.88
C PRO A 205 17.67 -4.18 7.39
N GLY A 206 16.73 -4.73 6.61
CA GLY A 206 15.95 -5.89 7.03
C GLY A 206 14.55 -5.88 6.44
N VAL A 207 13.71 -6.81 6.89
CA VAL A 207 12.28 -6.89 6.57
C VAL A 207 11.47 -6.52 7.80
N HIS A 208 10.70 -5.45 7.70
CA HIS A 208 9.84 -4.94 8.76
C HIS A 208 8.38 -4.99 8.30
N ILE A 209 7.52 -5.66 9.06
CA ILE A 209 6.10 -5.81 8.75
C ILE A 209 5.29 -5.18 9.88
N TYR A 210 4.28 -4.37 9.51
CA TYR A 210 3.45 -3.66 10.47
C TYR A 210 1.97 -3.72 10.11
N ASN A 211 1.16 -4.21 11.03
CA ASN A 211 -0.29 -4.04 10.96
C ASN A 211 -0.62 -2.59 11.35
N THR A 212 -0.95 -1.78 10.36
CA THR A 212 -1.25 -0.36 10.59
C THR A 212 -2.75 -0.16 10.81
N VAL A 213 -3.14 -0.33 12.06
CA VAL A 213 -4.52 -0.23 12.53
C VAL A 213 -4.55 0.45 13.91
N TYR A 214 -5.67 1.05 14.28
CA TYR A 214 -5.90 1.42 15.67
C TYR A 214 -6.30 0.19 16.51
N ALA A 215 -5.81 0.14 17.74
CA ALA A 215 -6.16 -0.89 18.72
C ALA A 215 -7.60 -0.72 19.25
#